data_7a983b45572b47a2dafb81506ff5406f
#
_entry.id   7a983b45572b47a2dafb81506ff5406f
#
_cell.length_a   1.000
_cell.length_b   1.000
_cell.length_c   1.000
_cell.angle_alpha   90.00
_cell.angle_beta   90.00
_cell.angle_gamma   90.00
#
_symmetry.space_group_name_H-M   'P 1'
#
loop_
_entity.id
_entity.type
_entity.pdbx_description
1 polymer ?
#
loop_
_entity_poly.entity_id
_entity_poly.type
_entity_poly.pdbx_seq_one_letter_code
_entity_poly.pdbx_strand_id
1 'polypeptide(L)'
;MISGLRGIVQRFGASRVYLLAGSVEYEVNVPLNVFEFLQQKKDAEHFLHIYHLFTSEEQRLYGFLHPSQRELFGAILSLKGFGSVLALSVLSHLDLSGLLDLCERGDAAALSRIPRVGKKTAESLVFEVNQKKERFRKLLDSEEQKTKKPAADEETELAEQALVQLGYKEAQVQKALLLARSESPGASASELIRLALRHL
;
A
#
# COMPACT_ATOMS: atom_id res chain seq x y z
N MET A 1 3.23 -9.48 -13.01
CA MET A 1 3.52 -8.72 -11.76
C MET A 1 2.69 -9.32 -10.64
N ILE A 2 3.28 -9.55 -9.46
CA ILE A 2 2.57 -10.11 -8.29
C ILE A 2 2.18 -8.94 -7.39
N SER A 3 0.87 -8.79 -7.09
CA SER A 3 0.32 -7.69 -6.29
C SER A 3 -0.15 -8.12 -4.90
N GLY A 4 -0.41 -9.40 -4.70
CA GLY A 4 -0.82 -9.98 -3.44
C GLY A 4 -0.55 -11.48 -3.41
N LEU A 5 -0.30 -11.99 -2.22
CA LEU A 5 -0.14 -13.42 -1.94
C LEU A 5 -0.95 -13.80 -0.71
N ARG A 6 -1.69 -14.89 -0.80
CA ARG A 6 -2.43 -15.50 0.31
C ARG A 6 -1.87 -16.88 0.58
N GLY A 7 -1.48 -17.14 1.83
CA GLY A 7 -0.92 -18.42 2.18
C GLY A 7 -0.45 -18.51 3.63
N ILE A 8 0.27 -19.59 3.95
CA ILE A 8 0.78 -19.88 5.29
C ILE A 8 2.31 -19.74 5.26
N VAL A 9 2.87 -19.09 6.28
CA VAL A 9 4.33 -18.97 6.41
C VAL A 9 4.92 -20.31 6.86
N GLN A 10 5.76 -20.90 6.02
CA GLN A 10 6.41 -22.18 6.30
C GLN A 10 7.68 -22.01 7.14
N ARG A 11 8.46 -20.98 6.87
CA ARG A 11 9.72 -20.71 7.56
C ARG A 11 10.09 -19.24 7.54
N PHE A 12 10.96 -18.87 8.46
CA PHE A 12 11.45 -17.51 8.64
C PHE A 12 12.95 -17.45 8.36
N GLY A 13 13.40 -16.40 7.64
CA GLY A 13 14.80 -16.06 7.43
C GLY A 13 15.15 -14.71 8.03
N ALA A 14 16.35 -14.22 7.76
CA ALA A 14 16.74 -12.87 8.19
C ALA A 14 15.98 -11.79 7.41
N SER A 15 14.96 -11.16 8.04
CA SER A 15 14.10 -10.13 7.45
C SER A 15 13.32 -10.60 6.22
N ARG A 16 13.02 -11.90 6.13
CA ARG A 16 12.22 -12.50 5.06
C ARG A 16 11.38 -13.65 5.58
N VAL A 17 10.29 -13.90 4.90
CA VAL A 17 9.40 -15.03 5.17
C VAL A 17 9.25 -15.87 3.90
N TYR A 18 9.03 -17.16 4.08
CA TYR A 18 8.74 -18.08 3.01
C TYR A 18 7.28 -18.48 3.11
N LEU A 19 6.45 -17.91 2.20
CA LEU A 19 5.01 -18.06 2.19
C LEU A 19 4.59 -19.12 1.16
N LEU A 20 3.92 -20.16 1.61
CA LEU A 20 3.32 -21.16 0.73
C LEU A 20 1.94 -20.67 0.28
N ALA A 21 1.84 -20.30 -0.98
CA ALA A 21 0.60 -19.89 -1.65
C ALA A 21 0.21 -20.95 -2.69
N GLY A 22 -0.81 -21.75 -2.39
CA GLY A 22 -1.12 -22.94 -3.19
C GLY A 22 0.02 -23.97 -3.10
N SER A 23 0.63 -24.30 -4.25
CA SER A 23 1.75 -25.25 -4.34
C SER A 23 3.10 -24.58 -4.56
N VAL A 24 3.19 -23.25 -4.42
CA VAL A 24 4.43 -22.50 -4.66
C VAL A 24 4.86 -21.79 -3.38
N GLU A 25 6.12 -21.97 -3.00
CA GLU A 25 6.73 -21.23 -1.90
C GLU A 25 7.40 -19.94 -2.43
N TYR A 26 6.98 -18.81 -1.89
CA TYR A 26 7.50 -17.49 -2.26
C TYR A 26 8.42 -16.95 -1.16
N GLU A 27 9.63 -16.52 -1.54
CA GLU A 27 10.48 -15.73 -0.65
C GLU A 27 10.02 -14.27 -0.69
N VAL A 28 9.62 -13.74 0.46
CA VAL A 28 9.07 -12.38 0.59
C VAL A 28 9.86 -11.62 1.65
N ASN A 29 10.47 -10.49 1.26
CA ASN A 29 11.11 -9.57 2.20
C ASN A 29 10.03 -8.73 2.90
N VAL A 30 10.14 -8.59 4.21
CA VAL A 30 9.13 -7.89 5.02
C VAL A 30 9.78 -6.91 6.00
N PRO A 31 9.12 -5.81 6.38
CA PRO A 31 9.55 -4.96 7.49
C PRO A 31 9.52 -5.74 8.81
N LEU A 32 10.28 -5.28 9.81
CA LEU A 32 10.40 -5.98 11.10
C LEU A 32 9.06 -6.15 11.81
N ASN A 33 8.23 -5.11 11.84
CA ASN A 33 6.90 -5.16 12.44
C ASN A 33 5.97 -6.20 11.77
N VAL A 34 6.06 -6.35 10.45
CA VAL A 34 5.33 -7.39 9.70
C VAL A 34 5.91 -8.78 10.03
N PHE A 35 7.23 -8.90 10.10
CA PHE A 35 7.91 -10.14 10.46
C PHE A 35 7.48 -10.64 11.85
N GLU A 36 7.49 -9.77 12.85
CA GLU A 36 7.07 -10.07 14.23
C GLU A 36 5.60 -10.48 14.30
N PHE A 37 4.71 -9.78 13.58
CA PHE A 37 3.30 -10.15 13.49
C PHE A 37 3.10 -11.54 12.88
N LEU A 38 3.77 -11.85 11.79
CA LEU A 38 3.68 -13.15 11.12
C LEU A 38 4.26 -14.27 11.99
N GLN A 39 5.34 -14.00 12.75
CA GLN A 39 5.95 -14.96 13.66
C GLN A 39 5.01 -15.33 14.81
N GLN A 40 4.28 -14.36 15.37
CA GLN A 40 3.29 -14.60 16.42
C GLN A 40 2.09 -15.42 15.93
N LYS A 41 1.77 -15.38 14.65
CA LYS A 41 0.61 -16.04 14.03
C LYS A 41 1.03 -17.00 12.90
N LYS A 42 2.15 -17.71 13.08
CA LYS A 42 2.80 -18.50 12.02
C LYS A 42 1.89 -19.56 11.35
N ASP A 43 0.97 -20.14 12.13
CA ASP A 43 0.11 -21.23 11.65
C ASP A 43 -1.20 -20.74 11.00
N ALA A 44 -1.41 -19.41 10.93
CA ALA A 44 -2.56 -18.81 10.29
C ALA A 44 -2.30 -18.53 8.80
N GLU A 45 -3.37 -18.51 8.02
CA GLU A 45 -3.31 -18.02 6.66
C GLU A 45 -3.25 -16.49 6.67
N HIS A 46 -2.32 -15.93 5.91
CA HIS A 46 -2.11 -14.49 5.79
C HIS A 46 -2.27 -14.00 4.36
N PHE A 47 -2.78 -12.78 4.21
CA PHE A 47 -2.72 -12.06 2.96
C PHE A 47 -1.67 -10.96 3.05
N LEU A 48 -0.70 -10.98 2.15
CA LEU A 48 0.33 -9.94 2.03
C LEU A 48 0.10 -9.14 0.76
N HIS A 49 0.08 -7.81 0.90
CA HIS A 49 0.16 -6.89 -0.22
C HIS A 49 1.58 -6.85 -0.72
N ILE A 50 1.80 -7.21 -1.98
CA ILE A 50 3.13 -7.39 -2.55
C ILE A 50 3.53 -6.19 -3.40
N TYR A 51 4.73 -5.68 -3.15
CA TYR A 51 5.47 -4.85 -4.08
C TYR A 51 6.48 -5.74 -4.82
N HIS A 52 6.24 -5.98 -6.10
CA HIS A 52 7.13 -6.79 -6.92
C HIS A 52 8.16 -5.89 -7.60
N LEU A 53 9.37 -5.86 -7.05
CA LEU A 53 10.50 -5.18 -7.67
C LEU A 53 11.07 -6.09 -8.75
N PHE A 54 11.05 -5.57 -9.97
CA PHE A 54 11.56 -6.26 -11.16
C PHE A 54 12.64 -5.40 -11.80
N THR A 55 13.86 -5.91 -11.83
CA THR A 55 15.00 -5.28 -12.50
C THR A 55 15.56 -6.24 -13.56
N SER A 56 16.50 -5.77 -14.38
CA SER A 56 17.22 -6.62 -15.36
C SER A 56 18.02 -7.75 -14.70
N GLU A 57 18.41 -7.57 -13.44
CA GLU A 57 19.31 -8.49 -12.73
C GLU A 57 18.57 -9.41 -11.75
N GLU A 58 17.46 -8.95 -11.18
CA GLU A 58 16.76 -9.69 -10.12
C GLU A 58 15.29 -9.37 -10.02
N GLN A 59 14.56 -10.32 -9.43
CA GLN A 59 13.17 -10.14 -9.01
C GLN A 59 13.09 -10.31 -7.50
N ARG A 60 12.48 -9.35 -6.82
CA ARG A 60 12.27 -9.42 -5.36
C ARG A 60 10.84 -9.08 -5.00
N LEU A 61 10.29 -9.84 -4.06
CA LEU A 61 8.98 -9.58 -3.48
C LEU A 61 9.16 -8.91 -2.11
N TYR A 62 8.39 -7.85 -1.90
CA TYR A 62 8.29 -7.14 -0.62
C TYR A 62 6.84 -7.20 -0.16
N GLY A 63 6.62 -7.71 1.07
CA GLY A 63 5.29 -7.99 1.59
C GLY A 63 4.91 -7.08 2.75
N PHE A 64 3.65 -6.66 2.76
CA PHE A 64 3.08 -5.75 3.74
C PHE A 64 1.71 -6.22 4.18
N LEU A 65 1.31 -5.91 5.42
CA LEU A 65 -0.02 -6.23 5.94
C LEU A 65 -1.10 -5.29 5.40
N HIS A 66 -0.73 -4.05 5.06
CA HIS A 66 -1.66 -3.02 4.59
C HIS A 66 -1.24 -2.46 3.22
N PRO A 67 -2.22 -2.11 2.35
CA PRO A 67 -1.93 -1.50 1.05
C PRO A 67 -1.13 -0.20 1.18
N SER A 68 -1.42 0.63 2.20
CA SER A 68 -0.71 1.88 2.47
C SER A 68 0.78 1.69 2.74
N GLN A 69 1.18 0.62 3.44
CA GLN A 69 2.59 0.30 3.65
C GLN A 69 3.29 -0.03 2.32
N ARG A 70 2.61 -0.78 1.43
CA ARG A 70 3.12 -1.08 0.09
C ARG A 70 3.29 0.19 -0.75
N GLU A 71 2.32 1.10 -0.68
CA GLU A 71 2.34 2.38 -1.40
C GLU A 71 3.45 3.28 -0.86
N LEU A 72 3.60 3.37 0.47
CA LEU A 72 4.68 4.10 1.13
C LEU A 72 6.06 3.54 0.73
N PHE A 73 6.21 2.21 0.72
CA PHE A 73 7.44 1.56 0.26
C PHE A 73 7.80 2.00 -1.17
N GLY A 74 6.85 1.95 -2.10
CA GLY A 74 7.04 2.40 -3.48
C GLY A 74 7.34 3.90 -3.59
N ALA A 75 6.73 4.72 -2.73
CA ALA A 75 7.01 6.16 -2.67
C ALA A 75 8.45 6.43 -2.22
N ILE A 76 8.94 5.76 -1.17
CA ILE A 76 10.33 5.89 -0.70
C ILE A 76 11.32 5.40 -1.76
N LEU A 77 11.06 4.26 -2.42
CA LEU A 77 11.90 3.76 -3.51
C LEU A 77 12.03 4.75 -4.68
N SER A 78 11.04 5.60 -4.90
CA SER A 78 11.08 6.63 -5.95
C SER A 78 11.91 7.86 -5.59
N LEU A 79 12.40 7.95 -4.34
CA LEU A 79 13.30 9.02 -3.90
C LEU A 79 14.73 8.72 -4.36
N LYS A 80 15.46 9.77 -4.72
CA LYS A 80 16.85 9.62 -5.20
C LYS A 80 17.75 9.14 -4.07
N GLY A 81 18.44 8.02 -4.31
CA GLY A 81 19.41 7.45 -3.36
C GLY A 81 18.79 6.54 -2.29
N PHE A 82 17.50 6.20 -2.40
CA PHE A 82 16.83 5.32 -1.45
C PHE A 82 16.55 3.94 -2.05
N GLY A 83 17.22 2.92 -1.53
CA GLY A 83 17.02 1.53 -1.92
C GLY A 83 16.05 0.78 -1.01
N SER A 84 15.70 -0.44 -1.42
CA SER A 84 14.71 -1.28 -0.73
C SER A 84 15.06 -1.59 0.73
N VAL A 85 16.33 -1.81 1.04
CA VAL A 85 16.80 -2.09 2.41
C VAL A 85 16.52 -0.92 3.35
N LEU A 86 16.74 0.30 2.86
CA LEU A 86 16.51 1.51 3.64
C LEU A 86 15.01 1.81 3.77
N ALA A 87 14.25 1.61 2.70
CA ALA A 87 12.79 1.72 2.73
C ALA A 87 12.17 0.74 3.73
N LEU A 88 12.59 -0.55 3.74
CA LEU A 88 12.15 -1.51 4.76
C LEU A 88 12.52 -1.09 6.18
N SER A 89 13.72 -0.52 6.37
CA SER A 89 14.15 -0.05 7.69
C SER A 89 13.26 1.10 8.19
N VAL A 90 12.91 2.05 7.32
CA VAL A 90 11.99 3.14 7.65
C VAL A 90 10.60 2.58 8.02
N LEU A 91 10.03 1.70 7.19
CA LEU A 91 8.70 1.12 7.44
C LEU A 91 8.65 0.18 8.65
N SER A 92 9.80 -0.30 9.13
CA SER A 92 9.90 -1.09 10.36
C SER A 92 9.70 -0.24 11.62
N HIS A 93 9.85 1.09 11.53
CA HIS A 93 9.85 2.00 12.68
C HIS A 93 8.81 3.11 12.57
N LEU A 94 8.39 3.46 11.36
CA LEU A 94 7.47 4.56 11.09
C LEU A 94 6.36 4.12 10.15
N ASP A 95 5.17 4.62 10.40
CA ASP A 95 4.08 4.69 9.42
C ASP A 95 4.17 5.96 8.56
N LEU A 96 3.24 6.13 7.64
CA LEU A 96 3.22 7.29 6.74
C LEU A 96 3.05 8.61 7.50
N SER A 97 2.17 8.63 8.50
CA SER A 97 1.90 9.83 9.32
C SER A 97 3.15 10.26 10.10
N GLY A 98 3.80 9.30 10.78
CA GLY A 98 5.02 9.55 11.55
C GLY A 98 6.19 10.01 10.68
N LEU A 99 6.33 9.44 9.48
CA LEU A 99 7.36 9.87 8.53
C LEU A 99 7.12 11.32 8.08
N LEU A 100 5.90 11.65 7.70
CA LEU A 100 5.54 13.01 7.27
C LEU A 100 5.77 14.04 8.38
N ASP A 101 5.32 13.74 9.60
CA ASP A 101 5.48 14.62 10.76
C ASP A 101 6.95 14.93 11.04
N LEU A 102 7.82 13.92 11.07
CA LEU A 102 9.26 14.12 11.27
C LEU A 102 9.91 14.91 10.13
N CYS A 103 9.52 14.65 8.89
CA CYS A 103 10.05 15.37 7.73
C CYS A 103 9.57 16.83 7.71
N GLU A 104 8.32 17.11 8.07
CA GLU A 104 7.79 18.48 8.15
C GLU A 104 8.44 19.32 9.25
N ARG A 105 8.76 18.69 10.38
CA ARG A 105 9.53 19.34 11.47
C ARG A 105 11.01 19.46 11.17
N GLY A 106 11.51 18.82 10.11
CA GLY A 106 12.93 18.79 9.79
C GLY A 106 13.76 17.95 10.78
N ASP A 107 13.13 17.01 11.50
CA ASP A 107 13.79 16.23 12.56
C ASP A 107 14.63 15.08 11.97
N ALA A 108 15.71 15.43 11.30
CA ALA A 108 16.69 14.46 10.82
C ALA A 108 17.38 13.68 11.97
N ALA A 109 17.40 14.25 13.19
CA ALA A 109 18.00 13.57 14.34
C ALA A 109 17.16 12.36 14.79
N ALA A 110 15.82 12.49 14.82
CA ALA A 110 14.93 11.38 15.10
C ALA A 110 15.03 10.29 13.99
N LEU A 111 15.03 10.68 12.74
CA LEU A 111 15.19 9.75 11.61
C LEU A 111 16.53 9.02 11.63
N SER A 112 17.61 9.67 12.08
CA SER A 112 18.93 9.04 12.16
C SER A 112 19.06 7.94 13.22
N ARG A 113 18.06 7.80 14.12
CA ARG A 113 17.98 6.70 15.11
C ARG A 113 17.51 5.39 14.47
N ILE A 114 16.89 5.48 13.28
CA ILE A 114 16.45 4.29 12.54
C ILE A 114 17.70 3.55 12.04
N PRO A 115 17.79 2.23 12.27
CA PRO A 115 18.92 1.44 11.80
C PRO A 115 19.15 1.65 10.30
N ARG A 116 20.41 1.79 9.90
CA ARG A 116 20.85 2.04 8.51
C ARG A 116 20.51 3.44 7.97
N VAL A 117 19.84 4.28 8.72
CA VAL A 117 19.60 5.69 8.38
C VAL A 117 20.67 6.53 9.09
N GLY A 118 21.77 6.81 8.42
CA GLY A 118 22.80 7.73 8.94
C GLY A 118 22.35 9.18 8.84
N LYS A 119 23.09 10.10 9.51
CA LYS A 119 22.77 11.53 9.55
C LYS A 119 22.53 12.14 8.16
N LYS A 120 23.46 11.91 7.22
CA LYS A 120 23.33 12.41 5.82
C LYS A 120 22.10 11.83 5.12
N THR A 121 21.81 10.55 5.35
CA THR A 121 20.62 9.88 4.76
C THR A 121 19.33 10.43 5.36
N ALA A 122 19.30 10.71 6.66
CA ALA A 122 18.17 11.35 7.32
C ALA A 122 17.90 12.76 6.77
N GLU A 123 18.93 13.58 6.64
CA GLU A 123 18.83 14.91 6.02
C GLU A 123 18.32 14.85 4.57
N SER A 124 18.85 13.89 3.80
CA SER A 124 18.38 13.65 2.42
C SER A 124 16.93 13.17 2.38
N LEU A 125 16.50 12.31 3.32
CA LEU A 125 15.12 11.84 3.43
C LEU A 125 14.16 13.00 3.70
N VAL A 126 14.49 13.86 4.69
CA VAL A 126 13.71 15.07 4.99
C VAL A 126 13.56 15.96 3.75
N PHE A 127 14.68 16.19 3.04
CA PHE A 127 14.66 17.03 1.84
C PHE A 127 13.79 16.43 0.72
N GLU A 128 13.99 15.16 0.37
CA GLU A 128 13.30 14.49 -0.73
C GLU A 128 11.80 14.32 -0.45
N VAL A 129 11.42 13.97 0.80
CA VAL A 129 10.01 13.85 1.19
C VAL A 129 9.32 15.22 1.14
N ASN A 130 9.98 16.27 1.63
CA ASN A 130 9.42 17.62 1.58
C ASN A 130 9.28 18.15 0.14
N GLN A 131 10.21 17.82 -0.77
CA GLN A 131 10.04 18.14 -2.20
C GLN A 131 8.83 17.45 -2.83
N LYS A 132 8.49 16.25 -2.39
CA LYS A 132 7.36 15.46 -2.91
C LYS A 132 6.18 15.39 -1.93
N LYS A 133 6.09 16.35 -1.01
CA LYS A 133 5.13 16.40 0.10
C LYS A 133 3.69 16.14 -0.33
N GLU A 134 3.26 16.76 -1.42
CA GLU A 134 1.91 16.59 -1.97
C GLU A 134 1.60 15.14 -2.33
N ARG A 135 2.57 14.39 -2.85
CA ARG A 135 2.42 12.97 -3.15
C ARG A 135 2.21 12.15 -1.88
N PHE A 136 3.03 12.40 -0.85
CA PHE A 136 2.93 11.68 0.43
C PHE A 136 1.64 12.05 1.18
N ARG A 137 1.20 13.31 1.13
CA ARG A 137 -0.09 13.74 1.70
C ARG A 137 -1.27 13.08 1.01
N LYS A 138 -1.28 13.00 -0.32
CA LYS A 138 -2.33 12.26 -1.06
C LYS A 138 -2.40 10.79 -0.66
N LEU A 139 -1.27 10.15 -0.37
CA LEU A 139 -1.26 8.77 0.15
C LEU A 139 -1.91 8.71 1.55
N LEU A 140 -1.61 9.68 2.43
CA LEU A 140 -2.21 9.77 3.77
C LEU A 140 -3.73 10.02 3.69
N ASP A 141 -4.17 10.96 2.87
CA ASP A 141 -5.60 11.25 2.66
C ASP A 141 -6.34 10.01 2.15
N SER A 142 -5.73 9.26 1.22
CA SER A 142 -6.31 8.02 0.69
C SER A 142 -6.39 6.91 1.75
N GLU A 143 -5.45 6.84 2.67
CA GLU A 143 -5.44 5.90 3.80
C GLU A 143 -6.55 6.24 4.81
N GLU A 144 -6.66 7.52 5.19
CA GLU A 144 -7.70 7.98 6.11
C GLU A 144 -9.11 7.82 5.54
N GLN A 145 -9.28 8.01 4.24
CA GLN A 145 -10.57 7.79 3.57
C GLN A 145 -10.95 6.30 3.58
N LYS A 146 -10.00 5.39 3.32
CA LYS A 146 -10.24 3.94 3.36
C LYS A 146 -10.58 3.43 4.76
N THR A 147 -10.04 4.04 5.82
CA THR A 147 -10.35 3.64 7.20
C THR A 147 -11.68 4.18 7.73
N LYS A 148 -12.22 5.23 7.11
CA LYS A 148 -13.46 5.90 7.55
C LYS A 148 -14.69 5.55 6.71
N LYS A 149 -14.53 4.93 5.53
CA LYS A 149 -15.67 4.63 4.63
C LYS A 149 -16.42 3.37 5.06
N PRO A 150 -17.76 3.39 5.11
CA PRO A 150 -18.59 2.19 5.16
C PRO A 150 -18.34 1.32 3.91
N ALA A 151 -18.42 0.01 4.06
CA ALA A 151 -18.24 -0.94 2.94
C ALA A 151 -19.09 -0.60 1.69
N ALA A 152 -20.26 0.01 1.91
CA ALA A 152 -21.14 0.47 0.85
C ALA A 152 -20.54 1.59 -0.03
N ASP A 153 -19.65 2.42 0.51
CA ASP A 153 -18.98 3.50 -0.26
C ASP A 153 -17.79 2.97 -1.04
N GLU A 154 -17.11 1.90 -0.55
CA GLU A 154 -16.04 1.21 -1.28
C GLU A 154 -16.57 0.56 -2.56
N GLU A 155 -17.74 -0.08 -2.51
CA GLU A 155 -18.39 -0.70 -3.66
C GLU A 155 -18.75 0.34 -4.73
N THR A 156 -19.18 1.53 -4.32
CA THR A 156 -19.51 2.63 -5.25
C THR A 156 -18.25 3.19 -5.91
N GLU A 157 -17.16 3.35 -5.15
CA GLU A 157 -15.89 3.86 -5.66
C GLU A 157 -15.25 2.87 -6.65
N LEU A 158 -15.32 1.57 -6.35
CA LEU A 158 -14.88 0.52 -7.27
C LEU A 158 -15.68 0.54 -8.58
N ALA A 159 -17.00 0.73 -8.50
CA ALA A 159 -17.86 0.84 -9.66
C ALA A 159 -17.54 2.11 -10.48
N GLU A 160 -17.30 3.25 -9.84
CA GLU A 160 -16.91 4.50 -10.48
C GLU A 160 -15.59 4.35 -11.24
N GLN A 161 -14.55 3.82 -10.58
CA GLN A 161 -13.25 3.58 -11.20
C GLN A 161 -13.35 2.65 -12.41
N ALA A 162 -14.13 1.59 -12.31
CA ALA A 162 -14.33 0.66 -13.41
C ALA A 162 -15.00 1.33 -14.63
N LEU A 163 -16.06 2.11 -14.40
CA LEU A 163 -16.77 2.80 -15.49
C LEU A 163 -15.93 3.90 -16.15
N VAL A 164 -15.13 4.64 -15.37
CA VAL A 164 -14.17 5.61 -15.91
C VAL A 164 -13.09 4.92 -16.74
N GLN A 165 -12.58 3.76 -16.30
CA GLN A 165 -11.63 2.97 -17.09
C GLN A 165 -12.23 2.41 -18.39
N LEU A 166 -13.54 2.17 -18.43
CA LEU A 166 -14.26 1.80 -19.62
C LEU A 166 -14.48 2.97 -20.59
N GLY A 167 -14.05 4.19 -20.22
CA GLY A 167 -14.07 5.37 -21.08
C GLY A 167 -15.26 6.29 -20.89
N TYR A 168 -16.11 6.06 -19.90
CA TYR A 168 -17.22 6.97 -19.58
C TYR A 168 -16.72 8.22 -18.84
N LYS A 169 -17.37 9.36 -19.08
CA LYS A 169 -17.02 10.63 -18.41
C LYS A 169 -17.42 10.58 -16.93
N GLU A 170 -16.52 10.99 -16.06
CA GLU A 170 -16.69 10.96 -14.60
C GLU A 170 -18.02 11.58 -14.14
N ALA A 171 -18.41 12.75 -14.69
CA ALA A 171 -19.67 13.42 -14.36
C ALA A 171 -20.94 12.61 -14.75
N GLN A 172 -20.86 11.78 -15.80
CA GLN A 172 -21.96 10.91 -16.21
C GLN A 172 -22.01 9.68 -15.30
N VAL A 173 -20.84 9.10 -14.98
CA VAL A 173 -20.68 7.94 -14.09
C VAL A 173 -21.26 8.26 -12.71
N GLN A 174 -20.93 9.40 -12.13
CA GLN A 174 -21.45 9.81 -10.82
C GLN A 174 -22.97 9.89 -10.79
N LYS A 175 -23.59 10.49 -11.81
CA LYS A 175 -25.05 10.55 -11.92
C LYS A 175 -25.69 9.17 -12.06
N ALA A 176 -25.10 8.31 -12.90
CA ALA A 176 -25.62 6.96 -13.13
C ALA A 176 -25.47 6.08 -11.87
N LEU A 177 -24.39 6.22 -11.12
CA LEU A 177 -24.18 5.51 -9.86
C LEU A 177 -25.12 5.99 -8.74
N LEU A 178 -25.44 7.28 -8.67
CA LEU A 178 -26.46 7.77 -7.74
C LEU A 178 -27.83 7.14 -7.99
N LEU A 179 -28.23 7.03 -9.26
CA LEU A 179 -29.47 6.37 -9.62
C LEU A 179 -29.44 4.87 -9.31
N ALA A 180 -28.36 4.18 -9.71
CA ALA A 180 -28.16 2.77 -9.43
C ALA A 180 -28.21 2.46 -7.93
N ARG A 181 -27.64 3.34 -7.09
CA ARG A 181 -27.65 3.20 -5.65
C ARG A 181 -29.02 3.43 -5.02
N SER A 182 -29.81 4.34 -5.57
CA SER A 182 -31.20 4.53 -5.13
C SER A 182 -32.08 3.34 -5.45
N GLU A 183 -31.80 2.62 -6.54
CA GLU A 183 -32.49 1.37 -6.91
C GLU A 183 -32.10 0.18 -6.02
N SER A 184 -30.82 0.11 -5.59
CA SER A 184 -30.30 -0.98 -4.78
C SER A 184 -29.26 -0.50 -3.77
N PRO A 185 -29.67 -0.08 -2.56
CA PRO A 185 -28.77 0.55 -1.57
C PRO A 185 -27.63 -0.35 -1.04
N GLY A 186 -27.77 -1.67 -1.17
CA GLY A 186 -26.77 -2.66 -0.72
C GLY A 186 -26.07 -3.42 -1.85
N ALA A 187 -26.18 -2.93 -3.10
CA ALA A 187 -25.61 -3.60 -4.26
C ALA A 187 -24.08 -3.63 -4.22
N SER A 188 -23.49 -4.75 -4.66
CA SER A 188 -22.05 -4.89 -4.90
C SER A 188 -21.59 -4.02 -6.06
N ALA A 189 -20.27 -3.76 -6.17
CA ALA A 189 -19.69 -2.98 -7.27
C ALA A 189 -20.10 -3.53 -8.65
N SER A 190 -20.12 -4.84 -8.83
CA SER A 190 -20.54 -5.48 -10.08
C SER A 190 -22.01 -5.23 -10.43
N GLU A 191 -22.89 -5.21 -9.42
CA GLU A 191 -24.30 -4.88 -9.62
C GLU A 191 -24.50 -3.40 -9.88
N LEU A 192 -23.78 -2.52 -9.16
CA LEU A 192 -23.78 -1.09 -9.40
C LEU A 192 -23.32 -0.73 -10.81
N ILE A 193 -22.26 -1.37 -11.30
CA ILE A 193 -21.80 -1.21 -12.69
C ILE A 193 -22.90 -1.58 -13.68
N ARG A 194 -23.53 -2.76 -13.48
CA ARG A 194 -24.60 -3.24 -14.38
C ARG A 194 -25.82 -2.32 -14.37
N LEU A 195 -26.21 -1.81 -13.21
CA LEU A 195 -27.31 -0.86 -13.08
C LEU A 195 -26.95 0.51 -13.70
N ALA A 196 -25.77 1.04 -13.39
CA ALA A 196 -25.30 2.31 -13.89
C ALA A 196 -25.20 2.33 -15.43
N LEU A 197 -24.76 1.22 -16.05
CA LEU A 197 -24.73 1.10 -17.52
C LEU A 197 -26.10 1.24 -18.20
N ARG A 198 -27.22 1.13 -17.47
CA ARG A 198 -28.55 1.39 -18.02
C ARG A 198 -28.90 2.89 -18.00
N HIS A 199 -28.12 3.67 -17.27
CA HIS A 199 -28.33 5.12 -17.10
C HIS A 199 -27.24 5.96 -17.79
N LEU A 200 -26.24 5.31 -18.43
CA LEU A 200 -25.16 5.92 -19.22
C LEU A 200 -25.47 5.94 -20.70
#